data_630d51e0684446ab82fb38bfdcc7fe39
#
_entry.id   630d51e0684446ab82fb38bfdcc7fe39
#
_cell.length_a   1.000
_cell.length_b   1.000
_cell.length_c   1.000
_cell.angle_alpha   90.00
_cell.angle_beta   90.00
_cell.angle_gamma   90.00
#
_symmetry.space_group_name_H-M   'P 1'
#
loop_
_entity.id
_entity.type
_entity.pdbx_description
1 polymer ?
#
loop_
_entity_poly.entity_id
_entity_poly.type
_entity_poly.pdbx_seq_one_letter_code
_entity_poly.pdbx_strand_id
1 'polypeptide(L)'
;MGNTNLRVWFIAAVLGLLGIVLIVNRWKTAEYTPSKSDASKPPMADMQSGGLPQQEITRIEFLNAVFEKTKPSPIVARVLTAKAGTYPKDSVLLALKWAEETENAPLIALLQTDLAEQFNPADDKTEVARNLIFAGASNIESPTTAAYLFQLGKKYIDKGLEKNPKNVDLMNALIVYQSEYLNAPMQFLGTLKSALASDSSNLETHFIHLNLLKKSQQWPKALKKCEKLISLQPQNPRWLFEMSEVFGFMGDSVNAKVYLNLAVKTQKSVQ
;
A
#
# COMPACT_ATOMS: atom_id res chain seq x y z
N MET A 1 18.55 -2.21 -28.02
CA MET A 1 18.58 -2.29 -26.54
C MET A 1 17.91 -1.04 -25.99
N GLY A 2 16.61 -1.03 -25.72
CA GLY A 2 15.93 0.23 -25.34
C GLY A 2 14.47 0.12 -24.91
N ASN A 3 13.83 -1.08 -24.93
CA ASN A 3 12.37 -1.13 -24.75
C ASN A 3 11.88 -1.95 -23.54
N THR A 4 12.76 -2.64 -22.84
CA THR A 4 12.38 -3.46 -21.67
C THR A 4 12.24 -2.63 -20.41
N ASN A 5 13.07 -1.60 -20.22
CA ASN A 5 13.01 -0.75 -19.03
C ASN A 5 11.77 0.14 -18.99
N LEU A 6 11.29 0.62 -20.12
CA LEU A 6 10.09 1.46 -20.20
C LEU A 6 8.81 0.70 -19.82
N ARG A 7 8.72 -0.58 -20.19
CA ARG A 7 7.57 -1.44 -19.83
C ARG A 7 7.54 -1.81 -18.35
N VAL A 8 8.70 -2.04 -17.74
CA VAL A 8 8.80 -2.30 -16.29
C VAL A 8 8.39 -1.07 -15.48
N TRP A 9 8.79 0.14 -15.92
CA TRP A 9 8.37 1.39 -15.30
C TRP A 9 6.87 1.66 -15.47
N PHE A 10 6.30 1.29 -16.61
CA PHE A 10 4.86 1.44 -16.85
C PHE A 10 4.02 0.49 -15.98
N ILE A 11 4.48 -0.75 -15.79
CA ILE A 11 3.81 -1.74 -14.94
C ILE A 11 3.92 -1.36 -13.46
N ALA A 12 5.06 -0.89 -13.00
CA ALA A 12 5.24 -0.39 -11.62
C ALA A 12 4.37 0.85 -11.34
N ALA A 13 4.25 1.75 -12.31
CA ALA A 13 3.36 2.92 -12.22
C ALA A 13 1.87 2.53 -12.22
N VAL A 14 1.48 1.52 -13.01
CA VAL A 14 0.10 1.01 -13.08
C VAL A 14 -0.27 0.25 -11.80
N LEU A 15 0.63 -0.56 -11.24
CA LEU A 15 0.39 -1.26 -9.97
C LEU A 15 0.37 -0.30 -8.78
N GLY A 16 1.21 0.73 -8.76
CA GLY A 16 1.13 1.82 -7.80
C GLY A 16 -0.20 2.57 -7.89
N LEU A 17 -0.71 2.82 -9.11
CA LEU A 17 -2.01 3.44 -9.35
C LEU A 17 -3.18 2.52 -9.01
N LEU A 18 -3.11 1.21 -9.31
CA LEU A 18 -4.16 0.23 -8.99
C LEU A 18 -4.26 -0.02 -7.49
N GLY A 19 -3.16 -0.15 -6.77
CA GLY A 19 -3.16 -0.24 -5.31
C GLY A 19 -3.81 0.99 -4.66
N ILE A 20 -3.57 2.16 -5.24
CA ILE A 20 -4.15 3.43 -4.80
C ILE A 20 -5.64 3.53 -5.16
N VAL A 21 -6.05 3.07 -6.35
CA VAL A 21 -7.47 3.07 -6.79
C VAL A 21 -8.30 2.09 -5.97
N LEU A 22 -7.77 0.93 -5.58
CA LEU A 22 -8.47 -0.03 -4.72
C LEU A 22 -8.64 0.52 -3.30
N ILE A 23 -7.65 1.22 -2.76
CA ILE A 23 -7.77 1.92 -1.48
C ILE A 23 -8.86 3.01 -1.57
N VAL A 24 -8.90 3.77 -2.65
CA VAL A 24 -9.89 4.85 -2.86
C VAL A 24 -11.30 4.29 -3.10
N ASN A 25 -11.48 3.20 -3.84
CA ASN A 25 -12.81 2.61 -4.08
C ASN A 25 -13.41 1.98 -2.82
N ARG A 26 -12.62 1.46 -1.92
CA ARG A 26 -13.10 0.93 -0.63
C ARG A 26 -13.74 2.01 0.25
N TRP A 27 -13.39 3.28 0.06
CA TRP A 27 -13.92 4.40 0.85
C TRP A 27 -15.20 5.01 0.26
N LYS A 28 -15.57 4.67 -0.98
CA LYS A 28 -16.78 5.20 -1.64
C LYS A 28 -18.08 4.49 -1.26
N THR A 29 -18.06 3.37 -0.56
CA THR A 29 -19.25 2.57 -0.24
C THR A 29 -19.82 2.77 1.16
N ALA A 30 -19.21 3.61 1.99
CA ALA A 30 -19.79 3.99 3.28
C ALA A 30 -20.76 5.17 3.06
N GLU A 31 -22.05 4.91 2.97
CA GLU A 31 -23.09 5.93 3.03
C GLU A 31 -22.97 6.69 4.35
N TYR A 32 -22.57 7.98 4.25
CA TYR A 32 -22.48 8.88 5.37
C TYR A 32 -23.87 9.35 5.79
N THR A 33 -24.38 8.85 6.90
CA THR A 33 -25.49 9.45 7.63
C THR A 33 -24.91 10.35 8.74
N PRO A 34 -25.13 11.68 8.71
CA PRO A 34 -24.62 12.54 9.76
C PRO A 34 -25.36 12.31 11.07
N SER A 35 -24.70 11.69 12.05
CA SER A 35 -25.15 11.66 13.44
C SER A 35 -24.77 12.96 14.11
N LYS A 36 -25.70 13.62 14.79
CA LYS A 36 -25.47 14.81 15.61
C LYS A 36 -24.46 14.48 16.70
N SER A 37 -23.37 15.25 16.73
CA SER A 37 -22.26 15.09 17.62
C SER A 37 -22.57 15.44 19.07
N ASP A 38 -22.15 14.57 19.98
CA ASP A 38 -21.70 14.99 21.31
C ASP A 38 -20.18 15.15 21.28
N ALA A 39 -19.73 16.37 21.48
CA ALA A 39 -18.31 16.71 21.58
C ALA A 39 -17.80 16.39 22.99
N SER A 40 -17.49 15.14 23.26
CA SER A 40 -16.77 14.76 24.47
C SER A 40 -15.80 13.61 24.15
N LYS A 41 -14.51 13.93 24.22
CA LYS A 41 -13.31 13.05 24.24
C LYS A 41 -13.36 11.78 23.39
N PRO A 42 -12.40 11.58 22.46
CA PRO A 42 -12.27 10.29 21.81
C PRO A 42 -11.92 9.24 22.88
N PRO A 43 -12.64 8.12 22.95
CA PRO A 43 -12.21 6.99 23.75
C PRO A 43 -10.98 6.40 23.10
N MET A 44 -9.84 6.50 23.78
CA MET A 44 -8.67 5.66 23.49
C MET A 44 -8.87 4.25 24.07
N ALA A 45 -10.10 3.76 24.08
CA ALA A 45 -10.41 2.41 24.52
C ALA A 45 -11.30 1.73 23.48
N ASP A 46 -10.91 0.51 23.13
CA ASP A 46 -11.62 -0.45 22.28
C ASP A 46 -11.48 -0.30 20.76
N MET A 47 -10.26 -0.12 20.26
CA MET A 47 -9.88 -0.86 19.06
C MET A 47 -9.50 -2.29 19.52
N GLN A 48 -10.48 -3.11 19.85
CA GLN A 48 -10.32 -4.56 19.77
C GLN A 48 -10.11 -4.89 18.28
N SER A 49 -8.86 -4.74 17.87
CA SER A 49 -8.38 -5.28 16.63
C SER A 49 -8.50 -6.80 16.76
N GLY A 50 -9.35 -7.41 15.97
CA GLY A 50 -9.08 -8.74 15.51
C GLY A 50 -7.76 -8.66 14.76
N GLY A 51 -6.63 -8.66 15.47
CA GLY A 51 -5.30 -8.44 14.92
C GLY A 51 -5.01 -9.52 13.88
N LEU A 52 -4.28 -9.16 12.84
CA LEU A 52 -3.81 -10.14 11.86
C LEU A 52 -3.03 -11.26 12.58
N PRO A 53 -3.08 -12.51 12.09
CA PRO A 53 -2.36 -13.63 12.68
C PRO A 53 -0.88 -13.31 12.86
N GLN A 54 -0.38 -13.43 14.10
CA GLN A 54 1.03 -13.22 14.41
C GLN A 54 1.86 -14.51 14.27
N GLN A 55 1.19 -15.67 14.21
CA GLN A 55 1.83 -16.95 13.90
C GLN A 55 2.37 -16.93 12.47
N GLU A 56 3.43 -17.68 12.21
CA GLU A 56 3.98 -17.80 10.86
C GLU A 56 2.97 -18.50 9.94
N ILE A 57 2.62 -17.83 8.84
CA ILE A 57 1.74 -18.36 7.80
C ILE A 57 2.60 -19.01 6.72
N THR A 58 2.31 -20.25 6.39
CA THR A 58 2.99 -20.97 5.31
C THR A 58 2.51 -20.52 3.93
N ARG A 59 3.35 -20.72 2.90
CA ARG A 59 2.96 -20.47 1.49
C ARG A 59 1.71 -21.26 1.10
N ILE A 60 1.55 -22.48 1.62
CA ILE A 60 0.38 -23.33 1.30
C ILE A 60 -0.90 -22.74 1.89
N GLU A 61 -0.87 -22.31 3.15
CA GLU A 61 -2.02 -21.64 3.80
C GLU A 61 -2.40 -20.36 3.05
N PHE A 62 -1.41 -19.56 2.66
CA PHE A 62 -1.63 -18.37 1.84
C PHE A 62 -2.30 -18.73 0.51
N LEU A 63 -1.77 -19.70 -0.24
CA LEU A 63 -2.32 -20.10 -1.53
C LEU A 63 -3.74 -20.67 -1.39
N ASN A 64 -4.02 -21.46 -0.36
CA ASN A 64 -5.36 -21.96 -0.10
C ASN A 64 -6.34 -20.79 0.13
N ALA A 65 -5.97 -19.82 0.96
CA ALA A 65 -6.82 -18.64 1.20
C ALA A 65 -7.07 -17.80 -0.06
N VAL A 66 -6.08 -17.71 -0.96
CA VAL A 66 -6.26 -17.01 -2.25
C VAL A 66 -7.11 -17.82 -3.21
N PHE A 67 -6.94 -19.16 -3.26
CA PHE A 67 -7.67 -20.05 -4.18
C PHE A 67 -9.15 -20.22 -3.81
N GLU A 68 -9.53 -19.95 -2.58
CA GLU A 68 -10.95 -19.86 -2.18
C GLU A 68 -11.70 -18.78 -2.99
N LYS A 69 -11.00 -17.69 -3.32
CA LYS A 69 -11.56 -16.53 -4.05
C LYS A 69 -11.26 -16.56 -5.55
N THR A 70 -10.16 -17.22 -5.94
CA THR A 70 -9.65 -17.21 -7.31
C THR A 70 -9.32 -18.63 -7.74
N LYS A 71 -9.89 -19.09 -8.85
CA LYS A 71 -9.65 -20.46 -9.37
C LYS A 71 -8.62 -20.42 -10.49
N PRO A 72 -7.34 -20.67 -10.22
CA PRO A 72 -6.32 -20.71 -11.27
C PRO A 72 -6.50 -21.94 -12.17
N SER A 73 -6.01 -21.84 -13.40
CA SER A 73 -5.90 -23.02 -14.27
C SER A 73 -4.95 -24.05 -13.64
N PRO A 74 -5.09 -25.36 -14.00
CA PRO A 74 -4.23 -26.41 -13.43
C PRO A 74 -2.72 -26.15 -13.61
N ILE A 75 -2.31 -25.53 -14.70
CA ILE A 75 -0.91 -25.21 -14.96
C ILE A 75 -0.42 -24.08 -14.05
N VAL A 76 -1.24 -23.04 -13.88
CA VAL A 76 -0.93 -21.90 -12.97
C VAL A 76 -0.88 -22.39 -11.53
N ALA A 77 -1.84 -23.23 -11.11
CA ALA A 77 -1.85 -23.80 -9.76
C ALA A 77 -0.58 -24.61 -9.48
N ARG A 78 -0.10 -25.40 -10.43
CA ARG A 78 1.16 -26.16 -10.28
C ARG A 78 2.37 -25.24 -10.09
N VAL A 79 2.46 -24.17 -10.87
CA VAL A 79 3.57 -23.18 -10.72
C VAL A 79 3.52 -22.54 -9.36
N LEU A 80 2.34 -22.13 -8.88
CA LEU A 80 2.17 -21.45 -7.59
C LEU A 80 2.46 -22.35 -6.39
N THR A 81 2.06 -23.63 -6.47
CA THR A 81 2.25 -24.61 -5.36
C THR A 81 3.64 -25.22 -5.31
N ALA A 82 4.41 -25.09 -6.38
CA ALA A 82 5.76 -25.61 -6.41
C ALA A 82 6.73 -24.80 -5.54
N LYS A 83 7.82 -25.45 -5.15
CA LYS A 83 8.93 -24.75 -4.50
C LYS A 83 9.52 -23.73 -5.49
N ALA A 84 9.80 -22.52 -5.01
CA ALA A 84 10.50 -21.50 -5.81
C ALA A 84 11.76 -22.08 -6.46
N GLY A 85 11.97 -21.80 -7.75
CA GLY A 85 13.10 -22.33 -8.50
C GLY A 85 12.88 -23.69 -9.22
N THR A 86 11.71 -24.31 -9.07
CA THR A 86 11.40 -25.61 -9.70
C THR A 86 10.96 -25.47 -11.14
N TYR A 87 10.33 -24.33 -11.50
CA TYR A 87 9.81 -24.10 -12.86
C TYR A 87 10.69 -23.17 -13.69
N PRO A 88 10.71 -23.37 -15.04
CA PRO A 88 11.35 -22.43 -15.95
C PRO A 88 10.75 -21.02 -15.82
N LYS A 89 11.57 -20.00 -16.13
CA LYS A 89 11.18 -18.59 -16.08
C LYS A 89 9.89 -18.31 -16.85
N ASP A 90 9.75 -18.88 -18.04
CA ASP A 90 8.57 -18.66 -18.88
C ASP A 90 7.28 -19.17 -18.24
N SER A 91 7.34 -20.26 -17.47
CA SER A 91 6.18 -20.76 -16.73
C SER A 91 5.78 -19.83 -15.58
N VAL A 92 6.74 -19.24 -14.88
CA VAL A 92 6.48 -18.26 -13.83
C VAL A 92 5.94 -16.95 -14.43
N LEU A 93 6.47 -16.52 -15.58
CA LEU A 93 5.95 -15.37 -16.32
C LEU A 93 4.52 -15.59 -16.84
N LEU A 94 4.18 -16.80 -17.28
CA LEU A 94 2.81 -17.16 -17.67
C LEU A 94 1.85 -17.06 -16.47
N ALA A 95 2.26 -17.55 -15.30
CA ALA A 95 1.46 -17.44 -14.09
C ALA A 95 1.31 -15.97 -13.64
N LEU A 96 2.38 -15.16 -13.76
CA LEU A 96 2.33 -13.74 -13.46
C LEU A 96 1.36 -13.00 -14.39
N LYS A 97 1.44 -13.26 -15.68
CA LYS A 97 0.50 -12.67 -16.66
C LYS A 97 -0.95 -13.01 -16.30
N TRP A 98 -1.23 -14.25 -15.96
CA TRP A 98 -2.57 -14.65 -15.51
C TRP A 98 -2.99 -13.91 -14.23
N ALA A 99 -2.10 -13.74 -13.27
CA ALA A 99 -2.38 -12.98 -12.04
C ALA A 99 -2.65 -11.50 -12.32
N GLU A 100 -1.95 -10.91 -13.31
CA GLU A 100 -2.17 -9.54 -13.78
C GLU A 100 -3.53 -9.40 -14.50
N GLU A 101 -3.87 -10.32 -15.39
CA GLU A 101 -5.16 -10.35 -16.10
C GLU A 101 -6.37 -10.51 -15.15
N THR A 102 -6.16 -11.18 -14.01
CA THR A 102 -7.17 -11.37 -12.96
C THR A 102 -7.08 -10.33 -11.84
N GLU A 103 -6.22 -9.34 -11.98
CA GLU A 103 -5.97 -8.26 -10.99
C GLU A 103 -5.70 -8.78 -9.58
N ASN A 104 -5.03 -9.95 -9.46
CA ASN A 104 -4.77 -10.61 -8.19
C ASN A 104 -3.47 -10.08 -7.57
N ALA A 105 -3.55 -8.93 -6.89
CA ALA A 105 -2.39 -8.28 -6.27
C ALA A 105 -1.57 -9.21 -5.33
N PRO A 106 -2.16 -10.08 -4.49
CA PRO A 106 -1.41 -11.04 -3.69
C PRO A 106 -0.54 -11.99 -4.49
N LEU A 107 -1.08 -12.56 -5.57
CA LEU A 107 -0.33 -13.49 -6.44
C LEU A 107 0.71 -12.76 -7.28
N ILE A 108 0.41 -11.55 -7.75
CA ILE A 108 1.39 -10.71 -8.45
C ILE A 108 2.60 -10.47 -7.55
N ALA A 109 2.40 -10.02 -6.31
CA ALA A 109 3.49 -9.77 -5.37
C ALA A 109 4.30 -11.04 -5.07
N LEU A 110 3.64 -12.19 -4.89
CA LEU A 110 4.32 -13.48 -4.68
C LEU A 110 5.16 -13.89 -5.89
N LEU A 111 4.60 -13.86 -7.10
CA LEU A 111 5.28 -14.29 -8.32
C LEU A 111 6.44 -13.36 -8.70
N GLN A 112 6.29 -12.06 -8.47
CA GLN A 112 7.39 -11.10 -8.62
C GLN A 112 8.53 -11.40 -7.63
N THR A 113 8.18 -11.82 -6.41
CA THR A 113 9.17 -12.26 -5.41
C THR A 113 9.89 -13.52 -5.88
N ASP A 114 9.17 -14.53 -6.35
CA ASP A 114 9.75 -15.78 -6.87
C ASP A 114 10.70 -15.50 -8.05
N LEU A 115 10.30 -14.63 -8.98
CA LEU A 115 11.14 -14.20 -10.11
C LEU A 115 12.40 -13.47 -9.63
N ALA A 116 12.28 -12.56 -8.68
CA ALA A 116 13.40 -11.80 -8.15
C ALA A 116 14.39 -12.70 -7.40
N GLU A 117 13.93 -13.69 -6.64
CA GLU A 117 14.79 -14.63 -5.93
C GLU A 117 15.49 -15.61 -6.87
N GLN A 118 14.76 -16.12 -7.86
CA GLN A 118 15.25 -17.18 -8.73
C GLN A 118 16.20 -16.67 -9.82
N PHE A 119 15.90 -15.50 -10.42
CA PHE A 119 16.61 -15.02 -11.61
C PHE A 119 17.48 -13.80 -11.36
N ASN A 120 17.22 -13.05 -10.29
CA ASN A 120 17.96 -11.84 -9.94
C ASN A 120 18.32 -11.82 -8.45
N PRO A 121 18.98 -12.85 -7.89
CA PRO A 121 19.20 -12.96 -6.44
C PRO A 121 20.10 -11.85 -5.87
N ALA A 122 21.00 -11.29 -6.67
CA ALA A 122 21.91 -10.22 -6.28
C ALA A 122 21.30 -8.82 -6.31
N ASP A 123 20.15 -8.65 -6.98
CA ASP A 123 19.54 -7.34 -7.16
C ASP A 123 18.95 -6.78 -5.85
N ASP A 124 18.79 -5.48 -5.81
CA ASP A 124 18.06 -4.80 -4.75
C ASP A 124 16.60 -5.27 -4.71
N LYS A 125 16.13 -5.65 -3.52
CA LYS A 125 14.79 -6.16 -3.27
C LYS A 125 13.85 -5.09 -2.68
N THR A 126 14.19 -3.81 -2.79
CA THR A 126 13.35 -2.71 -2.27
C THR A 126 11.94 -2.77 -2.86
N GLU A 127 11.81 -2.93 -4.18
CA GLU A 127 10.50 -3.05 -4.84
C GLU A 127 9.74 -4.32 -4.43
N VAL A 128 10.44 -5.44 -4.25
CA VAL A 128 9.83 -6.70 -3.76
C VAL A 128 9.23 -6.48 -2.37
N ALA A 129 9.99 -5.87 -1.46
CA ALA A 129 9.53 -5.56 -0.11
C ALA A 129 8.28 -4.67 -0.15
N ARG A 130 8.32 -3.59 -0.93
CA ARG A 130 7.22 -2.65 -1.08
C ARG A 130 5.96 -3.33 -1.60
N ASN A 131 6.07 -4.07 -2.71
CA ASN A 131 4.94 -4.74 -3.34
C ASN A 131 4.25 -5.72 -2.39
N LEU A 132 5.03 -6.50 -1.62
CA LEU A 132 4.50 -7.41 -0.61
C LEU A 132 3.74 -6.66 0.49
N ILE A 133 4.32 -5.59 1.04
CA ILE A 133 3.70 -4.82 2.13
C ILE A 133 2.42 -4.13 1.66
N PHE A 134 2.43 -3.49 0.50
CA PHE A 134 1.25 -2.80 -0.01
C PHE A 134 0.15 -3.78 -0.46
N ALA A 135 0.53 -4.94 -1.04
CA ALA A 135 -0.43 -6.00 -1.31
C ALA A 135 -1.05 -6.55 -0.02
N GLY A 136 -0.26 -6.71 1.05
CA GLY A 136 -0.76 -7.09 2.38
C GLY A 136 -1.75 -6.06 2.92
N ALA A 137 -1.41 -4.77 2.88
CA ALA A 137 -2.27 -3.68 3.34
C ALA A 137 -3.59 -3.58 2.55
N SER A 138 -3.56 -3.88 1.26
CA SER A 138 -4.76 -3.90 0.40
C SER A 138 -5.64 -5.13 0.63
N ASN A 139 -5.17 -6.15 1.34
CA ASN A 139 -5.87 -7.41 1.56
C ASN A 139 -6.17 -7.70 3.05
N ILE A 140 -6.28 -6.67 3.87
CA ILE A 140 -6.53 -6.79 5.33
C ILE A 140 -7.81 -7.60 5.64
N GLU A 141 -8.81 -7.56 4.77
CA GLU A 141 -10.04 -8.36 4.90
C GLU A 141 -9.84 -9.87 4.68
N SER A 142 -8.65 -10.29 4.27
CA SER A 142 -8.21 -11.68 4.15
C SER A 142 -7.02 -11.90 5.09
N PRO A 143 -7.25 -12.14 6.39
CA PRO A 143 -6.20 -12.09 7.41
C PRO A 143 -5.00 -13.00 7.13
N THR A 144 -5.24 -14.23 6.66
CA THR A 144 -4.17 -15.17 6.28
C THR A 144 -3.34 -14.65 5.11
N THR A 145 -4.00 -14.11 4.07
CA THR A 145 -3.34 -13.53 2.90
C THR A 145 -2.50 -12.33 3.30
N ALA A 146 -3.09 -11.39 4.06
CA ALA A 146 -2.39 -10.20 4.51
C ALA A 146 -1.19 -10.53 5.40
N ALA A 147 -1.37 -11.42 6.39
CA ALA A 147 -0.32 -11.81 7.32
C ALA A 147 0.88 -12.43 6.59
N TYR A 148 0.65 -13.35 5.65
CA TYR A 148 1.73 -13.94 4.85
C TYR A 148 2.55 -12.89 4.10
N LEU A 149 1.87 -11.97 3.40
CA LEU A 149 2.52 -10.93 2.62
C LEU A 149 3.33 -9.97 3.51
N PHE A 150 2.76 -9.57 4.66
CA PHE A 150 3.47 -8.76 5.64
C PHE A 150 4.69 -9.46 6.21
N GLN A 151 4.58 -10.72 6.60
CA GLN A 151 5.69 -11.51 7.14
C GLN A 151 6.79 -11.71 6.11
N LEU A 152 6.43 -12.00 4.86
CA LEU A 152 7.40 -12.14 3.78
C LEU A 152 8.06 -10.80 3.45
N GLY A 153 7.28 -9.72 3.31
CA GLY A 153 7.80 -8.38 3.03
C GLY A 153 8.73 -7.87 4.11
N LYS A 154 8.43 -8.17 5.39
CA LYS A 154 9.29 -7.78 6.53
C LYS A 154 10.70 -8.38 6.42
N LYS A 155 10.83 -9.63 5.96
CA LYS A 155 12.14 -10.27 5.76
C LYS A 155 13.02 -9.49 4.77
N TYR A 156 12.42 -8.92 3.71
CA TYR A 156 13.14 -8.08 2.73
C TYR A 156 13.42 -6.67 3.24
N ILE A 157 12.49 -6.08 4.01
CA ILE A 157 12.72 -4.79 4.66
C ILE A 157 13.95 -4.87 5.56
N ASP A 158 14.03 -5.89 6.42
CA ASP A 158 15.13 -6.03 7.37
C ASP A 158 16.48 -6.15 6.66
N LYS A 159 16.58 -7.05 5.68
CA LYS A 159 17.78 -7.23 4.88
C LYS A 159 18.18 -5.96 4.12
N GLY A 160 17.20 -5.22 3.61
CA GLY A 160 17.46 -4.00 2.86
C GLY A 160 17.91 -2.85 3.76
N LEU A 161 17.27 -2.66 4.92
CA LEU A 161 17.66 -1.63 5.90
C LEU A 161 18.97 -1.95 6.62
N GLU A 162 19.34 -3.22 6.77
CA GLU A 162 20.67 -3.62 7.24
C GLU A 162 21.76 -3.14 6.27
N LYS A 163 21.54 -3.26 4.95
CA LYS A 163 22.46 -2.80 3.91
C LYS A 163 22.44 -1.28 3.73
N ASN A 164 21.24 -0.69 3.74
CA ASN A 164 21.05 0.74 3.58
C ASN A 164 20.05 1.29 4.60
N PRO A 165 20.50 1.67 5.81
CA PRO A 165 19.64 2.17 6.87
C PRO A 165 18.89 3.47 6.54
N LYS A 166 19.26 4.17 5.47
CA LYS A 166 18.62 5.42 5.01
C LYS A 166 17.70 5.24 3.81
N ASN A 167 17.39 3.99 3.40
CA ASN A 167 16.48 3.72 2.30
C ASN A 167 15.05 4.13 2.71
N VAL A 168 14.60 5.28 2.21
CA VAL A 168 13.30 5.87 2.55
C VAL A 168 12.14 5.00 2.06
N ASP A 169 12.28 4.32 0.93
CA ASP A 169 11.24 3.44 0.38
C ASP A 169 10.99 2.23 1.28
N LEU A 170 12.07 1.65 1.83
CA LEU A 170 11.95 0.58 2.82
C LEU A 170 11.42 1.08 4.16
N MET A 171 11.80 2.30 4.58
CA MET A 171 11.20 2.92 5.77
C MET A 171 9.70 3.15 5.58
N ASN A 172 9.26 3.58 4.41
CA ASN A 172 7.84 3.75 4.08
C ASN A 172 7.09 2.40 4.16
N ALA A 173 7.65 1.34 3.58
CA ALA A 173 7.09 0.00 3.71
C ALA A 173 7.05 -0.47 5.18
N LEU A 174 8.09 -0.17 5.96
CA LEU A 174 8.14 -0.50 7.40
C LEU A 174 7.07 0.26 8.19
N ILE A 175 6.81 1.53 7.90
CA ILE A 175 5.73 2.30 8.54
C ILE A 175 4.37 1.63 8.29
N VAL A 176 4.10 1.21 7.06
CA VAL A 176 2.85 0.51 6.71
C VAL A 176 2.75 -0.83 7.45
N TYR A 177 3.82 -1.62 7.48
CA TYR A 177 3.88 -2.86 8.26
C TYR A 177 3.58 -2.63 9.75
N GLN A 178 4.23 -1.63 10.36
CA GLN A 178 4.07 -1.30 11.77
C GLN A 178 2.68 -0.77 12.10
N SER A 179 2.03 -0.05 11.18
CA SER A 179 0.70 0.52 11.40
C SER A 179 -0.42 -0.48 11.11
N GLU A 180 -0.30 -1.29 10.06
CA GLU A 180 -1.38 -2.16 9.59
C GLU A 180 -1.28 -3.57 10.18
N TYR A 181 -0.07 -4.12 10.29
CA TYR A 181 0.12 -5.48 10.80
C TYR A 181 0.36 -5.52 12.32
N LEU A 182 1.27 -4.68 12.84
CA LEU A 182 1.61 -4.69 14.26
C LEU A 182 0.67 -3.81 15.10
N ASN A 183 -0.02 -2.86 14.50
CA ASN A 183 -0.77 -1.81 15.20
C ASN A 183 0.08 -1.12 16.30
N ALA A 184 1.32 -0.76 15.98
CA ALA A 184 2.34 -0.30 16.91
C ALA A 184 2.65 1.21 16.75
N PRO A 185 1.83 2.13 17.32
CA PRO A 185 1.92 3.57 17.07
C PRO A 185 3.29 4.17 17.40
N MET A 186 3.90 3.77 18.49
CA MET A 186 5.21 4.32 18.90
C MET A 186 6.32 3.93 17.90
N GLN A 187 6.24 2.71 17.33
CA GLN A 187 7.24 2.24 16.38
C GLN A 187 7.11 2.97 15.04
N PHE A 188 5.92 3.04 14.46
CA PHE A 188 5.76 3.72 13.17
C PHE A 188 6.05 5.21 13.24
N LEU A 189 5.76 5.91 14.36
CA LEU A 189 6.12 7.32 14.54
C LEU A 189 7.64 7.53 14.57
N GLY A 190 8.39 6.61 15.21
CA GLY A 190 9.84 6.62 15.19
C GLY A 190 10.39 6.44 13.77
N THR A 191 9.89 5.45 13.02
CA THR A 191 10.28 5.20 11.63
C THR A 191 9.91 6.37 10.71
N LEU A 192 8.71 6.94 10.88
CA LEU A 192 8.25 8.12 10.13
C LEU A 192 9.18 9.33 10.33
N LYS A 193 9.59 9.59 11.57
CA LYS A 193 10.56 10.66 11.89
C LYS A 193 11.89 10.41 11.19
N SER A 194 12.37 9.17 11.16
CA SER A 194 13.62 8.80 10.48
C SER A 194 13.52 8.96 8.97
N ALA A 195 12.41 8.54 8.36
CA ALA A 195 12.16 8.70 6.94
C ALA A 195 12.15 10.17 6.52
N LEU A 196 11.43 11.04 7.26
CA LEU A 196 11.39 12.48 7.01
C LEU A 196 12.73 13.18 7.28
N ALA A 197 13.56 12.66 8.18
CA ALA A 197 14.91 13.15 8.39
C ALA A 197 15.86 12.76 7.25
N SER A 198 15.64 11.61 6.60
CA SER A 198 16.41 11.14 5.45
C SER A 198 16.01 11.86 4.17
N ASP A 199 14.71 12.10 3.94
CA ASP A 199 14.17 12.88 2.82
C ASP A 199 12.89 13.62 3.27
N SER A 200 13.03 14.89 3.59
CA SER A 200 11.94 15.75 4.05
C SER A 200 10.97 16.17 2.92
N SER A 201 11.28 15.83 1.67
CA SER A 201 10.46 16.11 0.48
C SER A 201 9.79 14.87 -0.11
N ASN A 202 10.03 13.68 0.46
CA ASN A 202 9.49 12.44 -0.03
C ASN A 202 7.95 12.43 0.02
N LEU A 203 7.34 12.43 -1.15
CA LEU A 203 5.89 12.51 -1.31
C LEU A 203 5.15 11.32 -0.70
N GLU A 204 5.71 10.12 -0.86
CA GLU A 204 5.11 8.90 -0.32
C GLU A 204 5.10 8.92 1.20
N THR A 205 6.21 9.32 1.83
CA THR A 205 6.28 9.49 3.30
C THR A 205 5.23 10.50 3.80
N HIS A 206 5.07 11.63 3.10
CA HIS A 206 4.04 12.60 3.45
C HIS A 206 2.63 12.05 3.25
N PHE A 207 2.40 11.28 2.20
CA PHE A 207 1.10 10.67 1.93
C PHE A 207 0.75 9.57 2.96
N ILE A 208 1.70 8.70 3.30
CA ILE A 208 1.52 7.71 4.38
C ILE A 208 1.18 8.44 5.70
N HIS A 209 1.90 9.51 6.03
CA HIS A 209 1.61 10.31 7.22
C HIS A 209 0.19 10.91 7.18
N LEU A 210 -0.25 11.44 6.04
CA LEU A 210 -1.61 11.93 5.86
C LEU A 210 -2.64 10.83 6.18
N ASN A 211 -2.46 9.62 5.65
CA ASN A 211 -3.37 8.50 5.89
C ASN A 211 -3.41 8.09 7.36
N LEU A 212 -2.28 8.08 8.06
CA LEU A 212 -2.22 7.82 9.50
C LEU A 212 -2.95 8.90 10.31
N LEU A 213 -2.85 10.17 9.91
CA LEU A 213 -3.57 11.28 10.54
C LEU A 213 -5.08 11.19 10.28
N LYS A 214 -5.50 10.82 9.06
CA LYS A 214 -6.91 10.56 8.72
C LYS A 214 -7.46 9.39 9.54
N LYS A 215 -6.73 8.27 9.62
CA LYS A 215 -7.11 7.08 10.40
C LYS A 215 -7.29 7.40 11.89
N SER A 216 -6.44 8.27 12.43
CA SER A 216 -6.52 8.73 13.83
C SER A 216 -7.39 9.98 14.02
N GLN A 217 -8.13 10.42 13.01
CA GLN A 217 -9.04 11.57 13.02
C GLN A 217 -8.37 12.90 13.43
N GLN A 218 -7.07 13.02 13.22
CA GLN A 218 -6.31 14.24 13.53
C GLN A 218 -6.44 15.28 12.39
N TRP A 219 -7.67 15.68 12.08
CA TRP A 219 -8.04 16.49 10.91
C TRP A 219 -7.22 17.79 10.74
N PRO A 220 -6.98 18.61 11.80
CA PRO A 220 -6.18 19.83 11.64
C PRO A 220 -4.73 19.55 11.21
N LYS A 221 -4.16 18.41 11.65
CA LYS A 221 -2.83 17.99 11.21
C LYS A 221 -2.86 17.40 9.81
N ALA A 222 -3.94 16.71 9.46
CA ALA A 222 -4.16 16.18 8.11
C ALA A 222 -4.22 17.31 7.08
N LEU A 223 -4.94 18.43 7.38
CA LEU A 223 -4.96 19.62 6.49
C LEU A 223 -3.55 20.18 6.26
N LYS A 224 -2.76 20.38 7.33
CA LYS A 224 -1.37 20.84 7.19
C LYS A 224 -0.51 19.89 6.34
N LYS A 225 -0.83 18.60 6.36
CA LYS A 225 -0.13 17.61 5.55
C LYS A 225 -0.56 17.69 4.08
N CYS A 226 -1.85 17.94 3.80
CA CYS A 226 -2.34 18.23 2.45
C CYS A 226 -1.67 19.50 1.88
N GLU A 227 -1.59 20.57 2.67
CA GLU A 227 -0.87 21.81 2.27
C GLU A 227 0.58 21.53 1.88
N LYS A 228 1.28 20.70 2.68
CA LYS A 228 2.66 20.30 2.35
C LYS A 228 2.73 19.53 1.05
N LEU A 229 1.84 18.56 0.80
CA LEU A 229 1.78 17.79 -0.44
C LEU A 229 1.48 18.67 -1.66
N ILE A 230 0.54 19.62 -1.53
CA ILE A 230 0.24 20.61 -2.55
C ILE A 230 1.48 21.49 -2.82
N SER A 231 2.20 21.94 -1.79
CA SER A 231 3.41 22.74 -1.98
C SER A 231 4.54 21.98 -2.69
N LEU A 232 4.63 20.66 -2.52
CA LEU A 232 5.61 19.83 -3.20
C LEU A 232 5.22 19.53 -4.65
N GLN A 233 3.93 19.38 -4.93
CA GLN A 233 3.39 19.12 -6.27
C GLN A 233 2.12 19.95 -6.55
N PRO A 234 2.24 21.24 -6.86
CA PRO A 234 1.09 22.14 -7.01
C PRO A 234 0.12 21.76 -8.16
N GLN A 235 0.64 21.08 -9.18
CA GLN A 235 -0.15 20.67 -10.36
C GLN A 235 -0.77 19.28 -10.23
N ASN A 236 -0.58 18.59 -9.10
CA ASN A 236 -1.14 17.26 -8.89
C ASN A 236 -2.54 17.38 -8.26
N PRO A 237 -3.62 17.10 -9.01
CA PRO A 237 -4.99 17.26 -8.53
C PRO A 237 -5.32 16.34 -7.35
N ARG A 238 -4.55 15.25 -7.17
CA ARG A 238 -4.75 14.29 -6.08
C ARG A 238 -4.72 14.96 -4.70
N TRP A 239 -3.77 15.87 -4.48
CA TRP A 239 -3.62 16.50 -3.17
C TRP A 239 -4.76 17.46 -2.84
N LEU A 240 -5.40 18.02 -3.87
CA LEU A 240 -6.61 18.83 -3.74
C LEU A 240 -7.83 17.94 -3.43
N PHE A 241 -7.92 16.74 -4.01
CA PHE A 241 -8.95 15.75 -3.65
C PHE A 241 -8.79 15.30 -2.20
N GLU A 242 -7.57 14.98 -1.75
CA GLU A 242 -7.29 14.61 -0.36
C GLU A 242 -7.70 15.72 0.61
N MET A 243 -7.43 16.98 0.26
CA MET A 243 -7.81 18.14 1.07
C MET A 243 -9.34 18.31 1.13
N SER A 244 -10.02 18.16 0.00
CA SER A 244 -11.49 18.16 -0.07
C SER A 244 -12.10 17.09 0.85
N GLU A 245 -11.54 15.88 0.83
CA GLU A 245 -11.99 14.78 1.65
C GLU A 245 -11.82 15.08 3.16
N VAL A 246 -10.66 15.63 3.56
CA VAL A 246 -10.42 16.01 4.96
C VAL A 246 -11.42 17.07 5.42
N PHE A 247 -11.73 18.10 4.61
CA PHE A 247 -12.77 19.08 4.94
C PHE A 247 -14.15 18.43 5.05
N GLY A 248 -14.46 17.44 4.19
CA GLY A 248 -15.69 16.67 4.26
C GLY A 248 -15.85 15.94 5.61
N PHE A 249 -14.78 15.27 6.08
CA PHE A 249 -14.78 14.62 7.40
C PHE A 249 -14.88 15.59 8.58
N MET A 250 -14.41 16.82 8.41
CA MET A 250 -14.60 17.89 9.41
C MET A 250 -16.01 18.50 9.40
N GLY A 251 -16.87 18.12 8.46
CA GLY A 251 -18.20 18.70 8.28
C GLY A 251 -18.19 20.06 7.54
N ASP A 252 -17.04 20.52 7.07
CA ASP A 252 -16.91 21.76 6.31
C ASP A 252 -17.22 21.53 4.82
N SER A 253 -18.51 21.42 4.51
CA SER A 253 -18.99 21.15 3.16
C SER A 253 -18.68 22.29 2.17
N VAL A 254 -18.46 23.50 2.65
CA VAL A 254 -18.13 24.67 1.80
C VAL A 254 -16.72 24.51 1.26
N ASN A 255 -15.74 24.35 2.13
CA ASN A 255 -14.36 24.14 1.73
C ASN A 255 -14.15 22.81 1.00
N ALA A 256 -14.85 21.74 1.39
CA ALA A 256 -14.84 20.48 0.66
C ALA A 256 -15.22 20.67 -0.83
N LYS A 257 -16.31 21.40 -1.12
CA LYS A 257 -16.70 21.71 -2.52
C LYS A 257 -15.71 22.61 -3.25
N VAL A 258 -15.12 23.59 -2.56
CA VAL A 258 -14.10 24.49 -3.17
C VAL A 258 -12.91 23.67 -3.64
N TYR A 259 -12.34 22.82 -2.78
CA TYR A 259 -11.17 22.02 -3.13
C TYR A 259 -11.48 20.91 -4.14
N LEU A 260 -12.70 20.33 -4.09
CA LEU A 260 -13.15 19.39 -5.13
C LEU A 260 -13.18 20.04 -6.51
N ASN A 261 -13.78 21.23 -6.62
CA ASN A 261 -13.87 21.94 -7.89
C ASN A 261 -12.48 22.34 -8.41
N LEU A 262 -11.59 22.75 -7.51
CA LEU A 262 -10.20 23.06 -7.85
C LEU A 262 -9.45 21.82 -8.36
N ALA A 263 -9.61 20.68 -7.71
CA ALA A 263 -9.04 19.41 -8.13
C ALA A 263 -9.49 19.02 -9.55
N VAL A 264 -10.81 19.08 -9.81
CA VAL A 264 -11.39 18.78 -11.13
C VAL A 264 -10.87 19.75 -12.22
N LYS A 265 -10.76 21.04 -11.88
CA LYS A 265 -10.19 22.04 -12.81
C LYS A 265 -8.72 21.74 -13.12
N THR A 266 -7.91 21.46 -12.09
CA THR A 266 -6.49 21.12 -12.26
C THR A 266 -6.33 19.85 -13.09
N GLN A 267 -7.15 18.82 -12.85
CA GLN A 267 -7.12 17.58 -13.63
C GLN A 267 -7.35 17.81 -15.12
N LYS A 268 -8.30 18.69 -15.48
CA LYS A 268 -8.58 19.04 -16.88
C LYS A 268 -7.49 19.87 -17.54
N SER A 269 -6.68 20.59 -16.78
CA SER A 269 -5.59 21.40 -17.33
C SER A 269 -4.30 20.60 -17.57
N VAL A 270 -4.22 19.37 -17.06
CA VAL A 270 -3.05 18.49 -17.20
C VAL A 270 -3.27 17.42 -18.29
N GLN A 271 -4.52 17.23 -18.74
CA GLN A 271 -4.89 16.41 -19.90
C GLN A 271 -4.79 17.22 -21.21
#